data_c3ed1c6b211e98f126fcc7433f089d41
#
_entry.id   c3ed1c6b211e98f126fcc7433f089d41
#
_cell.length_a   1.000
_cell.length_b   1.000
_cell.length_c   1.000
_cell.angle_alpha   90.00
_cell.angle_beta   90.00
_cell.angle_gamma   90.00
#
_symmetry.space_group_name_H-M   'P 1'
#
loop_
_entity.id
_entity.type
_entity.pdbx_description
1 polymer ?
#
loop_
_entity_poly.entity_id
_entity_poly.type
_entity_poly.pdbx_seq_one_letter_code
_entity_poly.pdbx_strand_id
1 'polypeptide(L)'
;MIHRFERLNYRQVDSLRRDKTAIFIPISPLEEHGPHLPVGVDAFNAEYFAFSTAEKLQTLKPEWDIVIHPLLPVGTQVFKFIGSINLRQRVVRDLVSGVGSAFAIYGFKYIIVFSFHGGPRHIVALEEACSRVSKKYDARMISITGAIAEKFLSGGFIADFEKEMGIEFTDQEKRLLSEDIHAG
;
A
#
# COMPACT_ATOMS: atom_id res chain seq x y z
N MET A 1 0.05 -19.99 2.07
CA MET A 1 1.20 -19.93 1.11
C MET A 1 1.26 -18.54 0.48
N ILE A 2 2.45 -18.02 0.07
CA ILE A 2 2.58 -16.71 -0.60
C ILE A 2 2.73 -16.94 -2.10
N HIS A 3 1.91 -16.25 -2.89
CA HIS A 3 1.85 -16.36 -4.34
C HIS A 3 2.06 -15.01 -5.00
N ARG A 4 2.79 -14.95 -6.09
CA ARG A 4 2.78 -13.84 -7.04
C ARG A 4 1.68 -14.06 -8.06
N PHE A 5 0.69 -13.17 -8.15
CA PHE A 5 -0.49 -13.36 -8.98
C PHE A 5 -0.17 -13.62 -10.45
N GLU A 6 0.78 -12.89 -11.02
CA GLU A 6 1.21 -13.01 -12.41
C GLU A 6 1.89 -14.35 -12.75
N ARG A 7 2.20 -15.15 -11.75
CA ARG A 7 2.80 -16.48 -11.90
C ARG A 7 1.80 -17.62 -11.76
N LEU A 8 0.55 -17.31 -11.42
CA LEU A 8 -0.51 -18.29 -11.28
C LEU A 8 -1.25 -18.45 -12.60
N ASN A 9 -1.56 -19.69 -12.97
CA ASN A 9 -2.53 -19.97 -14.02
C ASN A 9 -3.96 -19.97 -13.45
N TYR A 10 -4.97 -19.96 -14.32
CA TYR A 10 -6.38 -19.85 -13.88
C TYR A 10 -6.82 -20.98 -12.94
N ARG A 11 -6.33 -22.22 -13.11
CA ARG A 11 -6.68 -23.35 -12.24
C ARG A 11 -6.11 -23.18 -10.83
N GLN A 12 -4.89 -22.64 -10.72
CA GLN A 12 -4.28 -22.33 -9.43
C GLN A 12 -5.06 -21.21 -8.73
N VAL A 13 -5.46 -20.16 -9.45
CA VAL A 13 -6.31 -19.10 -8.88
C VAL A 13 -7.67 -19.65 -8.45
N ASP A 14 -8.27 -20.54 -9.24
CA ASP A 14 -9.57 -21.14 -8.93
C ASP A 14 -9.53 -22.07 -7.71
N SER A 15 -8.42 -22.74 -7.46
CA SER A 15 -8.22 -23.61 -6.29
C SER A 15 -8.04 -22.88 -4.97
N LEU A 16 -7.78 -21.56 -4.98
CA LEU A 16 -7.61 -20.75 -3.77
C LEU A 16 -8.92 -20.63 -2.99
N ARG A 17 -8.86 -20.80 -1.68
CA ARG A 17 -10.02 -20.65 -0.80
C ARG A 17 -10.38 -19.19 -0.62
N ARG A 18 -11.55 -18.79 -1.04
CA ARG A 18 -12.02 -17.37 -1.05
C ARG A 18 -12.11 -16.75 0.33
N ASP A 19 -12.41 -17.53 1.35
CA ASP A 19 -12.56 -17.14 2.75
C ASP A 19 -11.23 -17.12 3.56
N LYS A 20 -10.17 -17.68 2.99
CA LYS A 20 -8.84 -17.76 3.62
C LYS A 20 -7.72 -17.34 2.66
N THR A 21 -8.04 -16.48 1.71
CA THR A 21 -7.06 -15.86 0.82
C THR A 21 -7.11 -14.34 0.97
N ALA A 22 -5.97 -13.73 1.23
CA ALA A 22 -5.79 -12.29 1.24
C ALA A 22 -5.12 -11.84 -0.07
N ILE A 23 -5.71 -10.84 -0.73
CA ILE A 23 -5.14 -10.23 -1.94
C ILE A 23 -4.44 -8.95 -1.54
N PHE A 24 -3.16 -8.82 -1.85
CA PHE A 24 -2.35 -7.63 -1.61
C PHE A 24 -2.10 -6.90 -2.93
N ILE A 25 -2.42 -5.60 -2.96
CA ILE A 25 -2.28 -4.74 -4.15
C ILE A 25 -1.30 -3.62 -3.82
N PRO A 26 0.00 -3.76 -4.12
CA PRO A 26 0.95 -2.66 -3.99
C PRO A 26 0.73 -1.64 -5.10
N ILE A 27 0.67 -0.35 -4.71
CA ILE A 27 0.48 0.80 -5.62
C ILE A 27 1.14 2.04 -5.03
N SER A 28 2.00 2.70 -5.79
CA SER A 28 2.55 4.02 -5.46
C SER A 28 3.04 4.71 -6.72
N PRO A 29 3.07 6.06 -6.77
CA PRO A 29 3.61 6.78 -7.92
C PRO A 29 5.11 6.55 -8.09
N LEU A 30 5.60 6.98 -9.26
CA LEU A 30 6.99 7.35 -9.44
C LEU A 30 7.08 8.86 -9.19
N GLU A 31 7.87 9.26 -8.22
CA GLU A 31 7.99 10.64 -7.77
C GLU A 31 9.45 10.99 -7.45
N GLU A 32 9.84 12.21 -7.72
CA GLU A 32 11.14 12.69 -7.32
C GLU A 32 11.26 12.77 -5.78
N HIS A 33 12.42 12.41 -5.24
CA HIS A 33 12.76 12.40 -3.83
C HIS A 33 14.14 13.02 -3.61
N GLY A 34 14.36 14.20 -4.20
CA GLY A 34 15.65 14.88 -4.19
C GLY A 34 16.71 14.18 -5.07
N PRO A 35 17.92 14.74 -5.13
CA PRO A 35 18.98 14.25 -6.01
C PRO A 35 19.65 12.94 -5.55
N HIS A 36 19.35 12.48 -4.35
CA HIS A 36 20.02 11.35 -3.69
C HIS A 36 19.19 10.07 -3.68
N LEU A 37 17.90 10.13 -4.00
CA LEU A 37 17.01 8.97 -4.02
C LEU A 37 16.45 8.74 -5.43
N PRO A 38 16.16 7.47 -5.79
CA PRO A 38 15.53 7.16 -7.06
C PRO A 38 14.04 7.53 -7.05
N VAL A 39 13.48 7.86 -8.22
CA VAL A 39 12.06 8.17 -8.37
C VAL A 39 11.11 7.02 -8.01
N GLY A 40 11.61 5.83 -7.80
CA GLY A 40 10.85 4.65 -7.42
C GLY A 40 10.71 4.40 -5.92
N VAL A 41 11.17 5.30 -5.05
CA VAL A 41 11.19 5.09 -3.58
C VAL A 41 9.83 4.62 -3.05
N ASP A 42 8.76 5.34 -3.33
CA ASP A 42 7.41 4.99 -2.88
C ASP A 42 6.96 3.63 -3.40
N ALA A 43 7.24 3.36 -4.67
CA ALA A 43 6.87 2.12 -5.35
C ALA A 43 7.64 0.92 -4.78
N PHE A 44 8.95 1.07 -4.53
CA PHE A 44 9.77 0.04 -3.89
C PHE A 44 9.31 -0.25 -2.47
N ASN A 45 8.98 0.79 -1.70
CA ASN A 45 8.45 0.62 -0.36
C ASN A 45 7.09 -0.09 -0.38
N ALA A 46 6.18 0.28 -1.28
CA ALA A 46 4.87 -0.37 -1.38
C ALA A 46 5.01 -1.88 -1.67
N GLU A 47 5.90 -2.26 -2.59
CA GLU A 47 6.18 -3.67 -2.91
C GLU A 47 6.86 -4.37 -1.72
N TYR A 48 7.91 -3.79 -1.16
CA TYR A 48 8.64 -4.37 -0.04
C TYR A 48 7.73 -4.65 1.17
N PHE A 49 6.92 -3.68 1.57
CA PHE A 49 6.03 -3.85 2.72
C PHE A 49 4.87 -4.81 2.45
N ALA A 50 4.40 -4.91 1.20
CA ALA A 50 3.43 -5.95 0.84
C ALA A 50 4.04 -7.35 1.04
N PHE A 51 5.27 -7.58 0.58
CA PHE A 51 5.95 -8.88 0.78
C PHE A 51 6.29 -9.15 2.24
N SER A 52 6.87 -8.20 2.96
CA SER A 52 7.21 -8.35 4.38
C SER A 52 5.98 -8.61 5.25
N THR A 53 4.86 -7.93 4.95
CA THR A 53 3.58 -8.17 5.62
C THR A 53 3.05 -9.56 5.30
N ALA A 54 3.18 -10.01 4.05
CA ALA A 54 2.76 -11.36 3.65
C ALA A 54 3.55 -12.44 4.41
N GLU A 55 4.87 -12.30 4.53
CA GLU A 55 5.73 -13.21 5.29
C GLU A 55 5.32 -13.27 6.77
N LYS A 56 5.10 -12.10 7.38
CA LYS A 56 4.65 -12.01 8.77
C LYS A 56 3.26 -12.63 8.95
N LEU A 57 2.33 -12.32 8.06
CA LEU A 57 0.98 -12.89 8.09
C LEU A 57 0.99 -14.40 7.89
N GLN A 58 1.85 -14.92 7.00
CA GLN A 58 2.01 -16.36 6.79
C GLN A 58 2.51 -17.07 8.05
N THR A 59 3.38 -16.44 8.81
CA THR A 59 3.84 -16.98 10.12
C THR A 59 2.70 -17.02 11.13
N LEU A 60 1.86 -15.97 11.17
CA LEU A 60 0.74 -15.86 12.13
C LEU A 60 -0.48 -16.69 11.73
N LYS A 61 -0.66 -16.92 10.43
CA LYS A 61 -1.82 -17.59 9.82
C LYS A 61 -1.36 -18.58 8.73
N PRO A 62 -0.68 -19.68 9.11
CA PRO A 62 -0.06 -20.61 8.16
C PRO A 62 -1.07 -21.27 7.22
N GLU A 63 -2.35 -21.33 7.61
CA GLU A 63 -3.44 -21.90 6.81
C GLU A 63 -4.02 -20.95 5.76
N TRP A 64 -3.55 -19.67 5.72
CA TRP A 64 -3.99 -18.70 4.74
C TRP A 64 -3.11 -18.70 3.49
N ASP A 65 -3.73 -18.43 2.36
CA ASP A 65 -3.03 -18.05 1.13
C ASP A 65 -2.97 -16.52 1.03
N ILE A 66 -1.84 -16.02 0.55
CA ILE A 66 -1.62 -14.58 0.31
C ILE A 66 -1.21 -14.42 -1.14
N VAL A 67 -1.99 -13.68 -1.88
CA VAL A 67 -1.73 -13.42 -3.31
C VAL A 67 -1.32 -11.97 -3.47
N ILE A 68 -0.12 -11.73 -3.97
CA ILE A 68 0.42 -10.38 -4.19
C ILE A 68 0.28 -10.07 -5.69
N HIS A 69 -0.50 -9.02 -5.98
CA HIS A 69 -0.63 -8.45 -7.32
C HIS A 69 0.69 -7.76 -7.73
N PRO A 70 1.07 -7.74 -9.00
CA PRO A 70 2.20 -6.93 -9.46
C PRO A 70 2.05 -5.47 -9.04
N LEU A 71 3.18 -4.83 -8.70
CA LEU A 71 3.21 -3.41 -8.37
C LEU A 71 2.52 -2.57 -9.47
N LEU A 72 1.66 -1.65 -9.06
CA LEU A 72 1.07 -0.62 -9.91
C LEU A 72 1.85 0.70 -9.70
N PRO A 73 2.81 1.04 -10.57
CA PRO A 73 3.69 2.21 -10.39
C PRO A 73 2.97 3.51 -10.81
N VAL A 74 1.83 3.80 -10.18
CA VAL A 74 0.97 4.94 -10.52
C VAL A 74 0.41 5.61 -9.26
N GLY A 75 0.24 6.94 -9.33
CA GLY A 75 -0.35 7.70 -8.23
C GLY A 75 -0.79 9.10 -8.67
N THR A 76 -1.18 9.89 -7.70
CA THR A 76 -1.66 11.27 -7.90
C THR A 76 -1.17 12.16 -6.78
N GLN A 77 -1.10 13.46 -7.06
CA GLN A 77 -0.59 14.49 -6.15
C GLN A 77 0.88 14.26 -5.77
N VAL A 78 1.69 14.06 -6.79
CA VAL A 78 3.14 14.04 -6.71
C VAL A 78 3.70 15.46 -6.87
N PHE A 79 4.92 15.70 -6.41
CA PHE A 79 5.63 16.95 -6.68
C PHE A 79 5.85 17.13 -8.18
N LYS A 80 5.61 18.37 -8.66
CA LYS A 80 5.74 18.72 -10.08
C LYS A 80 7.21 18.97 -10.44
N PHE A 81 7.94 17.91 -10.57
CA PHE A 81 9.35 17.95 -10.95
C PHE A 81 9.66 16.87 -11.99
N ILE A 82 10.83 17.01 -12.67
CA ILE A 82 11.27 16.02 -13.64
C ILE A 82 11.45 14.65 -12.95
N GLY A 83 10.93 13.60 -13.58
CA GLY A 83 10.92 12.24 -13.02
C GLY A 83 9.61 11.86 -12.33
N SER A 84 8.76 12.84 -11.94
CA SER A 84 7.47 12.57 -11.32
C SER A 84 6.38 12.32 -12.36
N ILE A 85 5.54 11.29 -12.14
CA ILE A 85 4.41 10.91 -12.99
C ILE A 85 3.10 11.07 -12.23
N ASN A 86 2.41 12.19 -12.48
CA ASN A 86 1.16 12.54 -11.81
C ASN A 86 -0.06 12.16 -12.64
N LEU A 87 -0.87 11.22 -12.16
CA LEU A 87 -2.17 10.92 -12.75
C LEU A 87 -3.29 11.74 -12.10
N ARG A 88 -4.44 11.85 -12.79
CA ARG A 88 -5.64 12.43 -12.18
C ARG A 88 -6.17 11.50 -11.09
N GLN A 89 -6.60 12.05 -9.95
CA GLN A 89 -7.16 11.31 -8.82
C GLN A 89 -8.20 10.25 -9.24
N ARG A 90 -9.12 10.63 -10.13
CA ARG A 90 -10.16 9.73 -10.63
C ARG A 90 -9.59 8.49 -11.35
N VAL A 91 -8.46 8.65 -12.06
CA VAL A 91 -7.82 7.54 -12.80
C VAL A 91 -7.25 6.53 -11.83
N VAL A 92 -6.55 7.00 -10.78
CA VAL A 92 -6.01 6.15 -9.72
C VAL A 92 -7.14 5.41 -9.00
N ARG A 93 -8.18 6.15 -8.56
CA ARG A 93 -9.36 5.58 -7.92
C ARG A 93 -10.03 4.49 -8.78
N ASP A 94 -10.27 4.80 -10.06
CA ASP A 94 -11.00 3.91 -10.94
C ASP A 94 -10.17 2.67 -11.31
N LEU A 95 -8.85 2.82 -11.45
CA LEU A 95 -7.91 1.71 -11.62
C LEU A 95 -7.95 0.76 -10.42
N VAL A 96 -7.77 1.29 -9.21
CA VAL A 96 -7.77 0.49 -7.98
C VAL A 96 -9.13 -0.16 -7.74
N SER A 97 -10.22 0.56 -8.01
CA SER A 97 -11.58 0.00 -7.95
C SER A 97 -11.74 -1.14 -8.96
N GLY A 98 -11.22 -0.99 -10.17
CA GLY A 98 -11.27 -2.01 -11.21
C GLY A 98 -10.54 -3.29 -10.82
N VAL A 99 -9.29 -3.15 -10.36
CA VAL A 99 -8.46 -4.29 -9.89
C VAL A 99 -9.12 -4.98 -8.70
N GLY A 100 -9.54 -4.21 -7.68
CA GLY A 100 -10.22 -4.76 -6.51
C GLY A 100 -11.53 -5.45 -6.86
N SER A 101 -12.34 -4.87 -7.76
CA SER A 101 -13.58 -5.48 -8.25
C SER A 101 -13.34 -6.80 -8.96
N ALA A 102 -12.27 -6.92 -9.74
CA ALA A 102 -11.93 -8.16 -10.44
C ALA A 102 -11.72 -9.32 -9.46
N PHE A 103 -11.04 -9.09 -8.35
CA PHE A 103 -10.90 -10.10 -7.29
C PHE A 103 -12.20 -10.35 -6.54
N ALA A 104 -12.95 -9.29 -6.20
CA ALA A 104 -14.20 -9.39 -5.46
C ALA A 104 -15.29 -10.16 -6.24
N ILE A 105 -15.38 -9.99 -7.57
CA ILE A 105 -16.29 -10.73 -8.45
C ILE A 105 -16.04 -12.25 -8.37
N TYR A 106 -14.79 -12.67 -8.24
CA TYR A 106 -14.42 -14.08 -8.08
C TYR A 106 -14.56 -14.60 -6.63
N GLY A 107 -15.11 -13.77 -5.74
CA GLY A 107 -15.47 -14.15 -4.36
C GLY A 107 -14.35 -14.01 -3.34
N PHE A 108 -13.21 -13.39 -3.67
CA PHE A 108 -12.17 -13.10 -2.68
C PHE A 108 -12.68 -12.04 -1.69
N LYS A 109 -12.57 -12.37 -0.39
CA LYS A 109 -13.17 -11.58 0.69
C LYS A 109 -12.25 -10.50 1.25
N TYR A 110 -10.95 -10.66 1.16
CA TYR A 110 -9.98 -9.80 1.84
C TYR A 110 -9.01 -9.21 0.81
N ILE A 111 -9.08 -7.90 0.62
CA ILE A 111 -8.26 -7.16 -0.35
C ILE A 111 -7.60 -6.00 0.37
N ILE A 112 -6.28 -5.93 0.34
CA ILE A 112 -5.50 -4.92 1.05
C ILE A 112 -4.64 -4.15 0.05
N VAL A 113 -4.77 -2.83 0.05
CA VAL A 113 -3.99 -1.91 -0.78
C VAL A 113 -2.83 -1.37 0.03
N PHE A 114 -1.63 -1.50 -0.52
CA PHE A 114 -0.38 -1.00 0.05
C PHE A 114 0.11 0.18 -0.77
N SER A 115 0.28 1.34 -0.15
CA SER A 115 0.93 2.50 -0.77
C SER A 115 1.77 3.23 0.27
N PHE A 116 2.88 3.80 -0.18
CA PHE A 116 3.81 4.57 0.67
C PHE A 116 3.94 6.02 0.19
N HIS A 117 2.99 6.48 -0.62
CA HIS A 117 2.88 7.88 -1.02
C HIS A 117 1.88 8.64 -0.15
N GLY A 118 2.35 9.71 0.48
CA GLY A 118 1.58 10.52 1.45
C GLY A 118 0.68 11.59 0.84
N GLY A 119 0.61 11.74 -0.48
CA GLY A 119 -0.21 12.76 -1.13
C GLY A 119 -1.70 12.64 -0.74
N PRO A 120 -2.33 13.68 -0.09
CA PRO A 120 -3.71 13.58 0.40
C PRO A 120 -4.73 13.13 -0.65
N ARG A 121 -4.64 13.62 -1.90
CA ARG A 121 -5.54 13.18 -2.98
C ARG A 121 -5.29 11.72 -3.40
N HIS A 122 -4.06 11.22 -3.22
CA HIS A 122 -3.76 9.82 -3.46
C HIS A 122 -4.42 8.94 -2.40
N ILE A 123 -4.26 9.30 -1.13
CA ILE A 123 -4.92 8.61 0.00
C ILE A 123 -6.43 8.58 -0.19
N VAL A 124 -7.04 9.73 -0.50
CA VAL A 124 -8.49 9.82 -0.77
C VAL A 124 -8.91 8.93 -1.95
N ALA A 125 -8.12 8.88 -3.04
CA ALA A 125 -8.41 8.01 -4.18
C ALA A 125 -8.43 6.52 -3.79
N LEU A 126 -7.48 6.08 -2.95
CA LEU A 126 -7.42 4.71 -2.46
C LEU A 126 -8.60 4.38 -1.53
N GLU A 127 -8.91 5.27 -0.58
CA GLU A 127 -10.04 5.09 0.34
C GLU A 127 -11.40 5.06 -0.40
N GLU A 128 -11.61 5.95 -1.37
CA GLU A 128 -12.81 5.92 -2.23
C GLU A 128 -12.92 4.61 -3.01
N ALA A 129 -11.81 4.11 -3.56
CA ALA A 129 -11.77 2.84 -4.29
C ALA A 129 -12.14 1.68 -3.38
N CYS A 130 -11.52 1.59 -2.21
CA CYS A 130 -11.78 0.55 -1.21
C CYS A 130 -13.25 0.56 -0.75
N SER A 131 -13.78 1.75 -0.45
CA SER A 131 -15.19 1.93 -0.05
C SER A 131 -16.16 1.49 -1.15
N ARG A 132 -15.89 1.83 -2.42
CA ARG A 132 -16.72 1.42 -3.56
C ARG A 132 -16.79 -0.10 -3.73
N VAL A 133 -15.64 -0.76 -3.67
CA VAL A 133 -15.57 -2.23 -3.81
C VAL A 133 -16.27 -2.90 -2.64
N SER A 134 -15.98 -2.48 -1.40
CA SER A 134 -16.58 -3.06 -0.20
C SER A 134 -18.11 -2.86 -0.11
N LYS A 135 -18.63 -1.73 -0.64
CA LYS A 135 -20.08 -1.48 -0.69
C LYS A 135 -20.79 -2.27 -1.80
N LYS A 136 -20.09 -2.56 -2.89
CA LYS A 136 -20.68 -3.21 -4.06
C LYS A 136 -20.63 -4.72 -4.01
N TYR A 137 -19.63 -5.29 -3.36
CA TYR A 137 -19.37 -6.72 -3.31
C TYR A 137 -19.30 -7.23 -1.87
N ASP A 138 -19.52 -8.52 -1.69
CA ASP A 138 -19.29 -9.20 -0.40
C ASP A 138 -17.78 -9.42 -0.17
N ALA A 139 -17.06 -8.29 -0.08
CA ALA A 139 -15.61 -8.25 0.13
C ALA A 139 -15.26 -7.07 1.05
N ARG A 140 -14.20 -7.24 1.83
CA ARG A 140 -13.60 -6.18 2.62
C ARG A 140 -12.32 -5.72 1.95
N MET A 141 -12.38 -4.56 1.31
CA MET A 141 -11.22 -3.91 0.74
C MET A 141 -10.82 -2.71 1.59
N ILE A 142 -9.55 -2.63 1.94
CA ILE A 142 -8.99 -1.56 2.79
C ILE A 142 -7.68 -1.04 2.20
N SER A 143 -7.36 0.22 2.48
CA SER A 143 -6.02 0.80 2.28
C SER A 143 -5.34 0.97 3.64
N ILE A 144 -4.08 0.57 3.75
CA ILE A 144 -3.30 0.77 4.97
C ILE A 144 -2.68 2.18 5.05
N THR A 145 -2.63 2.89 3.91
CA THR A 145 -1.91 4.16 3.78
C THR A 145 -2.50 5.26 4.65
N GLY A 146 -3.83 5.34 4.76
CA GLY A 146 -4.50 6.32 5.60
C GLY A 146 -4.12 6.17 7.08
N ALA A 147 -4.13 4.95 7.59
CA ALA A 147 -3.77 4.66 8.98
C ALA A 147 -2.27 4.94 9.26
N ILE A 148 -1.39 4.64 8.30
CA ILE A 148 0.03 4.96 8.41
C ILE A 148 0.23 6.47 8.39
N ALA A 149 -0.39 7.19 7.45
CA ALA A 149 -0.28 8.64 7.34
C ALA A 149 -0.78 9.35 8.61
N GLU A 150 -1.90 8.92 9.18
CA GLU A 150 -2.41 9.47 10.45
C GLU A 150 -1.38 9.30 11.58
N LYS A 151 -0.78 8.12 11.68
CA LYS A 151 0.24 7.81 12.69
C LYS A 151 1.50 8.66 12.52
N PHE A 152 1.92 8.89 11.27
CA PHE A 152 3.04 9.78 10.96
C PHE A 152 2.72 11.24 11.32
N LEU A 153 1.61 11.76 10.84
CA LEU A 153 1.22 13.16 11.07
C LEU A 153 0.95 13.48 12.55
N SER A 154 0.52 12.51 13.34
CA SER A 154 0.33 12.67 14.79
C SER A 154 1.63 12.50 15.60
N GLY A 155 2.75 12.16 14.98
CA GLY A 155 4.01 11.82 15.67
C GLY A 155 3.96 10.50 16.43
N GLY A 156 2.86 9.77 16.34
CA GLY A 156 2.66 8.49 17.06
C GLY A 156 3.59 7.37 16.64
N PHE A 157 4.30 7.52 15.51
CA PHE A 157 5.29 6.54 15.06
C PHE A 157 6.62 6.61 15.84
N ILE A 158 6.97 7.78 16.39
CA ILE A 158 8.28 8.02 17.03
C ILE A 158 8.49 7.04 18.20
N ALA A 159 7.52 6.95 19.10
CA ALA A 159 7.63 6.07 20.27
C ALA A 159 7.72 4.58 19.88
N ASP A 160 7.00 4.15 18.85
CA ASP A 160 7.09 2.78 18.36
C ASP A 160 8.45 2.52 17.70
N PHE A 161 8.96 3.48 16.95
CA PHE A 161 10.24 3.39 16.27
C PHE A 161 11.41 3.33 17.29
N GLU A 162 11.40 4.22 18.31
CA GLU A 162 12.36 4.19 19.41
C GLU A 162 12.40 2.81 20.09
N LYS A 163 11.21 2.26 20.35
CA LYS A 163 11.07 0.94 20.99
C LYS A 163 11.61 -0.19 20.13
N GLU A 164 11.26 -0.22 18.84
CA GLU A 164 11.68 -1.29 17.92
C GLU A 164 13.19 -1.24 17.62
N MET A 165 13.74 -0.04 17.52
CA MET A 165 15.18 0.16 17.24
C MET A 165 16.05 0.12 18.48
N GLY A 166 15.46 0.19 19.69
CA GLY A 166 16.20 0.26 20.95
C GLY A 166 17.02 1.55 21.08
N ILE A 167 16.54 2.65 20.51
CA ILE A 167 17.17 3.98 20.54
C ILE A 167 16.20 4.99 21.17
N GLU A 168 16.74 6.13 21.58
CA GLU A 168 15.95 7.28 22.02
C GLU A 168 16.38 8.49 21.22
N PHE A 169 15.43 9.13 20.52
CA PHE A 169 15.69 10.36 19.78
C PHE A 169 15.84 11.54 20.71
N THR A 170 16.80 12.40 20.42
CA THR A 170 16.90 13.71 21.06
C THR A 170 15.73 14.61 20.66
N ASP A 171 15.44 15.63 21.46
CA ASP A 171 14.39 16.61 21.14
C ASP A 171 14.61 17.30 19.78
N GLN A 172 15.88 17.51 19.40
CA GLN A 172 16.24 18.06 18.09
C GLN A 172 15.87 17.08 16.96
N GLU A 173 16.18 15.80 17.10
CA GLU A 173 15.83 14.77 16.09
C GLU A 173 14.32 14.61 15.99
N LYS A 174 13.59 14.57 17.12
CA LYS A 174 12.12 14.52 17.13
C LYS A 174 11.51 15.72 16.39
N ARG A 175 12.08 16.90 16.59
CA ARG A 175 11.66 18.11 15.90
C ARG A 175 11.92 18.02 14.39
N LEU A 176 13.13 17.61 13.97
CA LEU A 176 13.47 17.43 12.55
C LEU A 176 12.55 16.42 11.86
N LEU A 177 12.25 15.29 12.52
CA LEU A 177 11.30 14.29 12.00
C LEU A 177 9.88 14.81 11.85
N SER A 178 9.50 15.89 12.54
CA SER A 178 8.18 16.51 12.43
C SER A 178 8.11 17.68 11.43
N GLU A 179 9.28 18.25 11.05
CA GLU A 179 9.35 19.44 10.18
C GLU A 179 9.37 19.07 8.69
N ASP A 180 9.94 17.92 8.33
CA ASP A 180 10.01 17.46 6.94
C ASP A 180 9.63 15.97 6.82
N ILE A 181 8.52 15.73 6.17
CA ILE A 181 7.95 14.39 5.91
C ILE A 181 8.26 13.89 4.51
N HIS A 182 8.99 14.64 3.71
CA HIS A 182 9.44 14.26 2.37
C HIS A 182 10.97 14.40 2.30
N ALA A 183 11.62 13.70 1.41
CA ALA A 183 13.08 13.59 1.36
C ALA A 183 13.83 14.89 0.96
N GLY A 184 13.26 16.03 1.29
CA GLY A 184 13.87 17.36 1.18
C GLY A 184 13.67 18.05 -0.12
#